data_9e1e93f70eec472a738d64c1b0654576
#
_entry.id   9e1e93f70eec472a738d64c1b0654576
#
_cell.length_a   1.000
_cell.length_b   1.000
_cell.length_c   1.000
_cell.angle_alpha   90.00
_cell.angle_beta   90.00
_cell.angle_gamma   90.00
#
_symmetry.space_group_name_H-M   'P 1'
#
loop_
_entity.id
_entity.type
_entity.pdbx_description
1 polymer ?
#
loop_
_entity_poly.entity_id
_entity_poly.type
_entity_poly.pdbx_seq_one_letter_code
_entity_poly.pdbx_strand_id
1 'polypeptide(L)'
;RLMCIRDSSGTVQDECPFTDVSTNPGYITLAWRMGLVVGMNLTTFAPKNDTTREQAAAVLLRAYHGLKAKVSVTSVSAAPSGAVPAESLTGTSGAVPLSPRAAVEQVYDAAVKAGKGGSVVINAVPAAQSVKGGKVGALRELTQDELSAYLNDSTVQKSHSNRFDSSYLLCKEKDGSTIVVWYESEANIAEKTELCALLGIKNVYVLK
;
A
#
# COMPACT_ATOMS: atom_id res chain seq x y z
N ARG A 1 -13.41 -7.08 3.18
CA ARG A 1 -12.73 -6.07 2.30
C ARG A 1 -11.36 -6.56 1.85
N LEU A 2 -11.34 -7.57 1.01
CA LEU A 2 -10.12 -8.12 0.37
C LEU A 2 -9.86 -7.48 -1.02
N MET A 3 -10.50 -6.34 -1.32
CA MET A 3 -10.47 -5.77 -2.67
C MET A 3 -9.16 -5.05 -3.02
N CYS A 4 -8.42 -4.51 -2.04
CA CYS A 4 -7.12 -3.89 -2.30
C CYS A 4 -6.03 -4.90 -2.71
N ILE A 5 -6.19 -6.17 -2.34
CA ILE A 5 -5.27 -7.25 -2.69
C ILE A 5 -5.40 -7.65 -4.17
N ARG A 6 -6.55 -7.37 -4.79
CA ARG A 6 -6.84 -7.79 -6.17
C ARG A 6 -5.98 -7.08 -7.21
N ASP A 7 -5.63 -5.82 -6.97
CA ASP A 7 -4.91 -5.00 -7.95
C ASP A 7 -3.39 -5.09 -7.81
N SER A 8 -2.89 -5.53 -6.64
CA SER A 8 -1.46 -5.78 -6.39
C SER A 8 -0.97 -7.15 -6.91
N SER A 9 -1.88 -7.98 -7.43
CA SER A 9 -1.57 -9.34 -7.86
C SER A 9 -0.55 -9.43 -9.01
N GLY A 10 -0.37 -8.36 -9.78
CA GLY A 10 0.57 -8.31 -10.90
C GLY A 10 2.04 -8.31 -10.48
N THR A 11 2.39 -7.64 -9.37
CA THR A 11 3.78 -7.53 -8.88
C THR A 11 4.20 -8.69 -7.98
N VAL A 12 3.25 -9.40 -7.38
CA VAL A 12 3.50 -10.53 -6.47
C VAL A 12 3.48 -11.87 -7.20
N GLN A 13 3.05 -11.88 -8.46
CA GLN A 13 2.86 -13.10 -9.24
C GLN A 13 4.17 -13.83 -9.54
N ASP A 14 5.25 -13.08 -9.80
CA ASP A 14 6.56 -13.63 -10.17
C ASP A 14 7.33 -14.23 -9.00
N GLU A 15 6.83 -14.05 -7.77
CA GLU A 15 7.48 -14.50 -6.54
C GLU A 15 6.75 -15.65 -5.84
N CYS A 16 5.84 -16.32 -6.54
CA CYS A 16 5.12 -17.44 -5.98
C CYS A 16 6.09 -18.59 -5.67
N PRO A 17 6.24 -19.02 -4.41
CA PRO A 17 7.16 -20.10 -4.07
C PRO A 17 6.66 -21.47 -4.54
N PHE A 18 5.37 -21.55 -4.93
CA PHE A 18 4.71 -22.80 -5.29
C PHE A 18 4.67 -22.98 -6.80
N THR A 19 5.24 -24.10 -7.28
CA THR A 19 5.36 -24.39 -8.71
C THR A 19 4.06 -24.95 -9.32
N ASP A 20 3.13 -25.41 -8.49
CA ASP A 20 1.85 -26.02 -8.88
C ASP A 20 0.66 -25.06 -8.88
N VAL A 21 0.90 -23.77 -8.66
CA VAL A 21 -0.11 -22.72 -8.65
C VAL A 21 -0.11 -21.99 -9.99
N SER A 22 -1.09 -22.29 -10.85
CA SER A 22 -1.25 -21.64 -12.16
C SER A 22 -2.36 -20.59 -12.19
N THR A 23 -3.30 -20.67 -11.23
CA THR A 23 -4.44 -19.75 -11.16
C THR A 23 -4.31 -18.85 -9.95
N ASN A 24 -4.37 -17.54 -10.17
CA ASN A 24 -4.25 -16.51 -9.11
C ASN A 24 -3.00 -16.67 -8.20
N PRO A 25 -1.80 -16.88 -8.74
CA PRO A 25 -0.59 -17.11 -7.92
C PRO A 25 -0.29 -15.94 -6.99
N GLY A 26 -0.61 -14.69 -7.40
CA GLY A 26 -0.42 -13.50 -6.58
C GLY A 26 -1.21 -13.53 -5.27
N TYR A 27 -2.45 -14.02 -5.28
CA TYR A 27 -3.25 -14.12 -4.04
C TYR A 27 -2.69 -15.18 -3.09
N ILE A 28 -2.26 -16.31 -3.62
CA ILE A 28 -1.67 -17.38 -2.81
C ILE A 28 -0.34 -16.94 -2.24
N THR A 29 0.50 -16.28 -3.03
CA THR A 29 1.76 -15.68 -2.57
C THR A 29 1.52 -14.69 -1.44
N LEU A 30 0.56 -13.79 -1.61
CA LEU A 30 0.23 -12.81 -0.58
C LEU A 30 -0.28 -13.47 0.69
N ALA A 31 -1.22 -14.40 0.59
CA ALA A 31 -1.73 -15.14 1.75
C ALA A 31 -0.64 -15.95 2.47
N TRP A 32 0.30 -16.51 1.73
CA TRP A 32 1.47 -17.20 2.28
C TRP A 32 2.42 -16.22 2.99
N ARG A 33 2.76 -15.09 2.39
CA ARG A 33 3.60 -14.06 3.00
C ARG A 33 2.98 -13.48 4.27
N MET A 34 1.65 -13.31 4.27
CA MET A 34 0.89 -12.90 5.46
C MET A 34 0.80 -14.01 6.53
N GLY A 35 1.32 -15.21 6.24
CA GLY A 35 1.25 -16.34 7.16
C GLY A 35 -0.15 -16.93 7.33
N LEU A 36 -1.10 -16.57 6.47
CA LEU A 36 -2.47 -17.08 6.51
C LEU A 36 -2.54 -18.53 6.03
N VAL A 37 -1.80 -18.82 4.97
CA VAL A 37 -1.71 -20.18 4.40
C VAL A 37 -0.28 -20.69 4.44
N VAL A 38 -0.14 -22.01 4.41
CA VAL A 38 1.13 -22.72 4.26
C VAL A 38 1.00 -23.73 3.13
N GLY A 39 2.07 -23.99 2.39
CA GLY A 39 2.09 -25.05 1.40
C GLY A 39 2.11 -26.45 2.03
N MET A 40 1.89 -27.47 1.23
CA MET A 40 2.12 -28.86 1.63
C MET A 40 3.60 -29.13 1.89
N ASN A 41 4.46 -28.41 1.18
CA ASN A 41 5.91 -28.33 1.37
C ASN A 41 6.44 -26.98 0.82
N LEU A 42 7.74 -26.83 0.69
CA LEU A 42 8.39 -25.57 0.30
C LEU A 42 8.02 -25.12 -1.13
N THR A 43 7.60 -26.01 -2.01
CA THR A 43 7.36 -25.71 -3.43
C THR A 43 5.98 -26.15 -3.93
N THR A 44 5.17 -26.78 -3.10
CA THR A 44 3.86 -27.35 -3.47
C THR A 44 2.77 -26.77 -2.57
N PHE A 45 1.74 -26.20 -3.17
CA PHE A 45 0.55 -25.69 -2.48
C PHE A 45 -0.62 -26.66 -2.52
N ALA A 46 -0.74 -27.41 -3.61
CA ALA A 46 -1.84 -28.34 -3.93
C ALA A 46 -3.22 -27.67 -4.02
N PRO A 47 -3.40 -26.68 -4.91
CA PRO A 47 -4.61 -25.84 -4.97
C PRO A 47 -5.88 -26.59 -5.39
N LYS A 48 -5.74 -27.81 -5.92
CA LYS A 48 -6.86 -28.67 -6.35
C LYS A 48 -7.30 -29.68 -5.29
N ASN A 49 -6.57 -29.77 -4.18
CA ASN A 49 -6.94 -30.67 -3.11
C ASN A 49 -8.06 -30.09 -2.25
N ASP A 50 -8.92 -30.95 -1.74
CA ASP A 50 -9.94 -30.53 -0.78
C ASP A 50 -9.28 -29.99 0.49
N THR A 51 -9.82 -28.87 0.99
CA THR A 51 -9.36 -28.28 2.25
C THR A 51 -10.06 -28.96 3.41
N THR A 52 -9.30 -29.52 4.34
CA THR A 52 -9.88 -30.13 5.53
C THR A 52 -10.45 -29.05 6.48
N ARG A 53 -11.34 -29.49 7.41
CA ARG A 53 -11.90 -28.57 8.42
C ARG A 53 -10.82 -27.95 9.30
N GLU A 54 -9.80 -28.72 9.64
CA GLU A 54 -8.66 -28.28 10.44
C GLU A 54 -7.83 -27.23 9.70
N GLN A 55 -7.58 -27.42 8.40
CA GLN A 55 -6.87 -26.45 7.57
C GLN A 55 -7.66 -25.14 7.45
N ALA A 56 -8.98 -25.22 7.20
CA ALA A 56 -9.84 -24.05 7.14
C ALA A 56 -9.86 -23.30 8.49
N ALA A 57 -10.01 -24.02 9.60
CA ALA A 57 -9.98 -23.45 10.94
C ALA A 57 -8.63 -22.77 11.24
N ALA A 58 -7.50 -23.38 10.82
CA ALA A 58 -6.18 -22.78 11.00
C ALA A 58 -6.01 -21.46 10.23
N VAL A 59 -6.51 -21.40 8.99
CA VAL A 59 -6.51 -20.15 8.19
C VAL A 59 -7.35 -19.06 8.84
N LEU A 60 -8.57 -19.40 9.26
CA LEU A 60 -9.47 -18.46 9.94
C LEU A 60 -8.89 -17.96 11.27
N LEU A 61 -8.26 -18.83 12.06
CA LEU A 61 -7.63 -18.46 13.32
C LEU A 61 -6.43 -17.53 13.10
N ARG A 62 -5.58 -17.80 12.10
CA ARG A 62 -4.46 -16.92 11.74
C ARG A 62 -4.95 -15.57 11.27
N ALA A 63 -5.97 -15.51 10.41
CA ALA A 63 -6.59 -14.27 9.96
C ALA A 63 -7.17 -13.48 11.15
N TYR A 64 -7.89 -14.14 12.06
CA TYR A 64 -8.45 -13.52 13.25
C TYR A 64 -7.37 -12.94 14.18
N HIS A 65 -6.28 -13.66 14.42
CA HIS A 65 -5.16 -13.18 15.21
C HIS A 65 -4.44 -12.01 14.53
N GLY A 66 -4.25 -12.08 13.22
CA GLY A 66 -3.67 -10.99 12.43
C GLY A 66 -4.52 -9.71 12.51
N LEU A 67 -5.84 -9.83 12.32
CA LEU A 67 -6.77 -8.70 12.41
C LEU A 67 -6.89 -8.08 13.81
N LYS A 68 -6.55 -8.82 14.86
CA LYS A 68 -6.51 -8.33 16.25
C LYS A 68 -5.13 -7.88 16.70
N ALA A 69 -4.11 -8.05 15.87
CA ALA A 69 -2.79 -7.54 16.17
C ALA A 69 -2.87 -6.02 16.32
N LYS A 70 -2.56 -5.53 17.53
CA LYS A 70 -2.51 -4.10 17.80
C LYS A 70 -1.18 -3.57 17.28
N VAL A 71 -1.28 -2.64 16.34
CA VAL A 71 -0.15 -1.84 15.90
C VAL A 71 -0.20 -0.47 16.57
N SER A 72 0.94 0.03 17.00
CA SER A 72 1.05 1.40 17.53
C SER A 72 1.18 2.36 16.35
N VAL A 73 0.25 3.31 16.22
CA VAL A 73 0.28 4.34 15.17
C VAL A 73 0.66 5.68 15.78
N THR A 74 1.68 6.32 15.25
CA THR A 74 2.18 7.61 15.75
C THR A 74 2.42 8.57 14.58
N SER A 75 1.81 9.76 14.63
CA SER A 75 2.14 10.84 13.69
C SER A 75 3.48 11.46 14.03
N VAL A 76 4.33 11.67 13.03
CA VAL A 76 5.68 12.20 13.20
C VAL A 76 6.00 13.24 12.12
N SER A 77 6.90 14.18 12.44
CA SER A 77 7.43 15.17 11.47
C SER A 77 8.72 14.68 10.79
N ALA A 78 9.35 13.63 11.31
CA ALA A 78 10.52 13.01 10.72
C ALA A 78 10.52 11.51 10.98
N ALA A 79 11.05 10.73 10.04
CA ALA A 79 11.13 9.29 10.16
C ALA A 79 12.07 8.87 11.31
N PRO A 80 11.61 8.05 12.28
CA PRO A 80 12.48 7.55 13.34
C PRO A 80 13.58 6.64 12.81
N SER A 81 14.74 6.67 13.46
CA SER A 81 15.86 5.79 13.12
C SER A 81 15.44 4.31 13.27
N GLY A 82 15.80 3.50 12.29
CA GLY A 82 15.51 2.06 12.28
C GLY A 82 14.11 1.67 11.81
N ALA A 83 13.20 2.63 11.54
CA ALA A 83 11.94 2.35 10.86
C ALA A 83 12.16 2.31 9.35
N VAL A 84 11.50 1.36 8.66
CA VAL A 84 11.60 1.21 7.21
C VAL A 84 10.59 2.12 6.53
N PRO A 85 11.02 3.06 5.68
CA PRO A 85 10.10 3.93 4.97
C PRO A 85 9.39 3.18 3.85
N ALA A 86 8.07 3.35 3.77
CA ALA A 86 7.29 3.05 2.61
C ALA A 86 7.36 4.26 1.67
N GLU A 87 8.40 4.33 0.87
CA GLU A 87 8.59 5.39 -0.09
C GLU A 87 8.43 4.84 -1.50
N SER A 88 7.71 5.58 -2.34
CA SER A 88 7.86 5.41 -3.77
C SER A 88 9.31 5.67 -4.12
N LEU A 89 9.92 4.76 -4.85
CA LEU A 89 11.28 4.88 -5.33
C LEU A 89 11.54 6.30 -5.80
N THR A 90 12.46 6.97 -5.14
CA THR A 90 12.98 8.26 -5.56
C THR A 90 13.47 8.09 -6.99
N GLY A 91 12.70 8.64 -7.93
CA GLY A 91 13.03 8.54 -9.34
C GLY A 91 14.39 9.12 -9.60
N THR A 92 15.25 8.30 -10.10
CA THR A 92 16.38 8.76 -10.87
C THR A 92 15.83 9.54 -12.05
N SER A 93 16.18 10.82 -12.12
CA SER A 93 16.19 11.70 -13.29
C SER A 93 15.26 11.31 -14.45
N GLY A 94 14.16 12.04 -14.63
CA GLY A 94 13.52 12.22 -15.93
C GLY A 94 12.04 11.92 -16.03
N ALA A 95 11.51 10.88 -15.49
CA ALA A 95 10.08 10.59 -15.48
C ALA A 95 9.71 10.05 -14.10
N VAL A 96 9.31 10.95 -13.22
CA VAL A 96 8.74 10.52 -11.92
C VAL A 96 7.38 9.94 -12.23
N PRO A 97 7.13 8.66 -11.92
CA PRO A 97 5.81 8.07 -12.14
C PRO A 97 4.77 8.85 -11.33
N LEU A 98 3.62 9.09 -11.96
CA LEU A 98 2.49 9.74 -11.31
C LEU A 98 1.85 8.75 -10.32
N SER A 99 2.41 8.69 -9.11
CA SER A 99 1.99 7.76 -8.06
C SER A 99 2.03 8.44 -6.68
N PRO A 100 1.24 7.95 -5.72
CA PRO A 100 1.31 8.43 -4.34
C PRO A 100 2.66 8.06 -3.70
N ARG A 101 3.00 8.74 -2.59
CA ARG A 101 4.26 8.54 -1.87
C ARG A 101 4.29 7.28 -1.00
N ALA A 102 3.14 6.74 -0.67
CA ALA A 102 3.01 5.52 0.12
C ALA A 102 1.89 4.64 -0.43
N ALA A 103 2.02 4.20 -1.69
CA ALA A 103 1.09 3.24 -2.24
C ALA A 103 1.09 1.94 -1.40
N VAL A 104 -0.01 1.22 -1.41
CA VAL A 104 -0.17 -0.02 -0.63
C VAL A 104 0.95 -1.04 -0.89
N GLU A 105 1.46 -1.09 -2.12
CA GLU A 105 2.57 -1.95 -2.52
C GLU A 105 3.87 -1.60 -1.77
N GLN A 106 4.19 -0.29 -1.67
CA GLN A 106 5.38 0.16 -0.95
C GLN A 106 5.26 -0.07 0.56
N VAL A 107 4.05 0.10 1.12
CA VAL A 107 3.78 -0.21 2.54
C VAL A 107 3.97 -1.70 2.80
N TYR A 108 3.51 -2.55 1.90
CA TYR A 108 3.71 -3.99 1.96
C TYR A 108 5.21 -4.34 1.93
N ASP A 109 5.95 -3.83 0.95
CA ASP A 109 7.39 -4.09 0.79
C ASP A 109 8.19 -3.60 2.00
N ALA A 110 7.85 -2.42 2.52
CA ALA A 110 8.45 -1.88 3.74
C ALA A 110 8.17 -2.78 4.96
N ALA A 111 6.94 -3.29 5.09
CA ALA A 111 6.57 -4.18 6.18
C ALA A 111 7.28 -5.54 6.09
N VAL A 112 7.40 -6.10 4.89
CA VAL A 112 8.19 -7.34 4.65
C VAL A 112 9.66 -7.12 5.00
N LYS A 113 10.24 -5.99 4.59
CA LYS A 113 11.64 -5.63 4.88
C LYS A 113 11.87 -5.38 6.38
N ALA A 114 10.93 -4.74 7.06
CA ALA A 114 11.01 -4.49 8.49
C ALA A 114 10.91 -5.78 9.32
N GLY A 115 10.18 -6.76 8.81
CA GLY A 115 9.96 -8.04 9.45
C GLY A 115 9.05 -7.97 10.68
N LYS A 116 8.69 -9.13 11.20
CA LYS A 116 7.80 -9.24 12.37
C LYS A 116 8.39 -8.52 13.59
N GLY A 117 7.58 -7.68 14.22
CA GLY A 117 7.99 -6.83 15.35
C GLY A 117 8.73 -5.55 14.94
N GLY A 118 8.96 -5.35 13.65
CA GLY A 118 9.60 -4.17 13.08
C GLY A 118 8.73 -2.92 13.10
N SER A 119 9.27 -1.86 12.48
CA SER A 119 8.61 -0.55 12.38
C SER A 119 8.62 -0.04 10.94
N VAL A 120 7.51 0.55 10.51
CA VAL A 120 7.30 1.10 9.15
C VAL A 120 6.96 2.58 9.24
N VAL A 121 7.42 3.36 8.25
CA VAL A 121 7.00 4.76 8.08
C VAL A 121 6.13 4.86 6.84
N ILE A 122 4.90 5.35 7.00
CA ILE A 122 3.99 5.72 5.91
C ILE A 122 4.15 7.22 5.64
N ASN A 123 4.60 7.60 4.46
CA ASN A 123 4.72 8.99 4.07
C ASN A 123 3.37 9.53 3.59
N ALA A 124 2.65 10.21 4.47
CA ALA A 124 1.35 10.82 4.19
C ALA A 124 1.43 12.32 3.82
N VAL A 125 2.63 12.86 3.62
CA VAL A 125 2.81 14.25 3.15
C VAL A 125 2.17 14.38 1.77
N PRO A 126 1.19 15.28 1.58
CA PRO A 126 0.54 15.44 0.29
C PRO A 126 1.49 15.99 -0.75
N ALA A 127 1.31 15.61 -2.00
CA ALA A 127 2.18 16.03 -3.08
C ALA A 127 1.44 16.26 -4.39
N ALA A 128 1.85 17.26 -5.14
CA ALA A 128 1.28 17.65 -6.41
C ALA A 128 2.25 17.45 -7.57
N GLN A 129 1.71 17.07 -8.73
CA GLN A 129 2.42 17.03 -10.01
C GLN A 129 1.54 17.61 -11.11
N SER A 130 2.14 18.36 -12.04
CA SER A 130 1.45 18.81 -13.24
C SER A 130 1.59 17.79 -14.37
N VAL A 131 0.52 17.63 -15.15
CA VAL A 131 0.51 16.79 -16.35
C VAL A 131 0.07 17.64 -17.53
N LYS A 132 0.89 17.71 -18.57
CA LYS A 132 0.59 18.44 -19.81
C LYS A 132 1.09 17.67 -21.02
N GLY A 133 0.21 17.37 -21.97
CA GLY A 133 0.59 16.64 -23.20
C GLY A 133 1.29 15.30 -22.94
N GLY A 134 0.89 14.56 -21.89
CA GLY A 134 1.49 13.28 -21.50
C GLY A 134 2.84 13.40 -20.75
N LYS A 135 3.32 14.62 -20.51
CA LYS A 135 4.53 14.85 -19.70
C LYS A 135 4.15 15.15 -18.27
N VAL A 136 4.85 14.51 -17.34
CA VAL A 136 4.67 14.70 -15.90
C VAL A 136 5.75 15.64 -15.38
N GLY A 137 5.34 16.68 -14.66
CA GLY A 137 6.23 17.65 -14.01
C GLY A 137 6.88 17.10 -12.74
N ALA A 138 7.73 17.92 -12.13
CA ALA A 138 8.37 17.59 -10.87
C ALA A 138 7.33 17.42 -9.74
N LEU A 139 7.60 16.50 -8.81
CA LEU A 139 6.82 16.34 -7.59
C LEU A 139 7.07 17.54 -6.67
N ARG A 140 6.00 18.14 -6.16
CA ARG A 140 6.03 19.21 -5.17
C ARG A 140 5.25 18.78 -3.93
N GLU A 141 5.90 18.81 -2.79
CA GLU A 141 5.20 18.61 -1.50
C GLU A 141 4.26 19.79 -1.24
N LEU A 142 3.15 19.48 -0.60
CA LEU A 142 2.14 20.46 -0.20
C LEU A 142 2.09 20.53 1.33
N THR A 143 1.79 21.73 1.81
CA THR A 143 1.38 21.93 3.21
C THR A 143 -0.05 21.44 3.42
N GLN A 144 -0.46 21.24 4.66
CA GLN A 144 -1.85 20.87 5.00
C GLN A 144 -2.84 21.97 4.62
N ASP A 145 -2.42 23.25 4.68
CA ASP A 145 -3.25 24.40 4.28
C ASP A 145 -3.47 24.39 2.77
N GLU A 146 -2.43 24.13 1.98
CA GLU A 146 -2.54 23.98 0.53
C GLU A 146 -3.45 22.79 0.14
N LEU A 147 -3.31 21.63 0.80
CA LEU A 147 -4.20 20.50 0.58
C LEU A 147 -5.65 20.89 0.93
N SER A 148 -5.86 21.56 2.04
CA SER A 148 -7.18 22.02 2.47
C SER A 148 -7.82 22.96 1.46
N ALA A 149 -7.03 23.86 0.85
CA ALA A 149 -7.49 24.72 -0.22
C ALA A 149 -8.00 23.93 -1.43
N TYR A 150 -7.25 22.90 -1.89
CA TYR A 150 -7.71 22.02 -2.96
C TYR A 150 -8.96 21.21 -2.58
N LEU A 151 -9.03 20.71 -1.35
CA LEU A 151 -10.18 19.92 -0.87
C LEU A 151 -11.47 20.75 -0.78
N ASN A 152 -11.36 22.06 -0.53
CA ASN A 152 -12.50 22.98 -0.43
C ASN A 152 -12.90 23.61 -1.78
N ASP A 153 -12.09 23.44 -2.82
CA ASP A 153 -12.39 23.95 -4.15
C ASP A 153 -13.43 23.04 -4.84
N SER A 154 -14.61 23.59 -5.14
CA SER A 154 -15.72 22.89 -5.78
C SER A 154 -15.44 22.49 -7.23
N THR A 155 -14.44 23.06 -7.88
CA THR A 155 -14.05 22.75 -9.27
C THR A 155 -13.10 21.57 -9.36
N VAL A 156 -12.51 21.15 -8.24
CA VAL A 156 -11.56 20.04 -8.16
C VAL A 156 -12.30 18.71 -8.08
N GLN A 157 -11.95 17.80 -8.98
CA GLN A 157 -12.48 16.44 -8.96
C GLN A 157 -11.74 15.59 -7.93
N LYS A 158 -12.48 15.05 -6.96
CA LYS A 158 -11.97 14.12 -5.94
C LYS A 158 -12.12 12.69 -6.43
N SER A 159 -11.10 11.88 -6.25
CA SER A 159 -11.08 10.49 -6.68
C SER A 159 -10.23 9.62 -5.75
N HIS A 160 -10.31 8.30 -5.96
CA HIS A 160 -9.53 7.32 -5.22
C HIS A 160 -8.95 6.29 -6.19
N SER A 161 -7.73 5.88 -5.95
CA SER A 161 -7.06 4.82 -6.70
C SER A 161 -7.12 3.51 -5.93
N ASN A 162 -7.90 2.56 -6.41
CA ASN A 162 -7.95 1.21 -5.84
C ASN A 162 -6.59 0.49 -5.96
N ARG A 163 -5.81 0.81 -7.00
CA ARG A 163 -4.49 0.22 -7.21
C ARG A 163 -3.52 0.58 -6.10
N PHE A 164 -3.49 1.87 -5.74
CA PHE A 164 -2.52 2.39 -4.78
C PHE A 164 -3.08 2.49 -3.36
N ASP A 165 -4.40 2.30 -3.21
CA ASP A 165 -5.14 2.60 -1.99
C ASP A 165 -4.85 4.00 -1.47
N SER A 166 -4.90 4.98 -2.38
CA SER A 166 -4.61 6.38 -2.08
C SER A 166 -5.61 7.29 -2.75
N SER A 167 -5.88 8.42 -2.11
CA SER A 167 -6.78 9.43 -2.61
C SER A 167 -6.04 10.44 -3.49
N TYR A 168 -6.72 10.97 -4.50
CA TYR A 168 -6.15 12.02 -5.34
C TYR A 168 -7.19 13.04 -5.80
N LEU A 169 -6.70 14.23 -6.14
CA LEU A 169 -7.47 15.32 -6.69
C LEU A 169 -6.99 15.65 -8.09
N LEU A 170 -7.92 16.00 -8.99
CA LEU A 170 -7.63 16.48 -10.33
C LEU A 170 -8.10 17.93 -10.46
N CYS A 171 -7.17 18.84 -10.67
CA CYS A 171 -7.43 20.25 -10.91
C CYS A 171 -7.03 20.60 -12.36
N LYS A 172 -8.00 21.06 -13.15
CA LYS A 172 -7.76 21.50 -14.53
C LYS A 172 -7.34 22.97 -14.55
N GLU A 173 -6.18 23.24 -15.13
CA GLU A 173 -5.66 24.58 -15.28
C GLU A 173 -6.08 25.23 -16.61
N LYS A 174 -6.11 26.57 -16.64
CA LYS A 174 -6.50 27.35 -17.83
C LYS A 174 -5.56 27.14 -19.02
N ASP A 175 -4.33 26.72 -18.77
CA ASP A 175 -3.31 26.46 -19.79
C ASP A 175 -3.40 25.05 -20.42
N GLY A 176 -4.42 24.28 -20.03
CA GLY A 176 -4.66 22.91 -20.49
C GLY A 176 -3.87 21.84 -19.75
N SER A 177 -3.11 22.22 -18.72
CA SER A 177 -2.49 21.24 -17.80
C SER A 177 -3.49 20.74 -16.78
N THR A 178 -3.19 19.60 -16.18
CA THR A 178 -3.92 19.05 -15.03
C THR A 178 -2.95 18.90 -13.87
N ILE A 179 -3.29 19.44 -12.72
CA ILE A 179 -2.57 19.18 -11.49
C ILE A 179 -3.21 17.96 -10.82
N VAL A 180 -2.38 16.97 -10.53
CA VAL A 180 -2.77 15.80 -9.75
C VAL A 180 -2.18 15.94 -8.36
N VAL A 181 -3.03 15.93 -7.34
CA VAL A 181 -2.61 16.00 -5.94
C VAL A 181 -2.87 14.65 -5.30
N TRP A 182 -1.82 13.98 -4.87
CA TRP A 182 -1.91 12.76 -4.07
C TRP A 182 -1.93 13.09 -2.59
N TYR A 183 -2.80 12.43 -1.84
CA TYR A 183 -2.86 12.55 -0.38
C TYR A 183 -3.40 11.26 0.25
N GLU A 184 -3.07 11.07 1.52
CA GLU A 184 -3.56 9.94 2.31
C GLU A 184 -4.70 10.43 3.22
N SER A 185 -5.90 9.91 3.00
CA SER A 185 -7.02 10.11 3.91
C SER A 185 -6.84 9.26 5.18
N GLU A 186 -7.58 9.55 6.22
CA GLU A 186 -7.58 8.71 7.44
C GLU A 186 -7.96 7.26 7.13
N ALA A 187 -8.89 7.05 6.19
CA ALA A 187 -9.30 5.71 5.74
C ALA A 187 -8.14 4.97 5.05
N ASN A 188 -7.40 5.64 4.14
CA ASN A 188 -6.24 5.05 3.49
C ASN A 188 -5.14 4.67 4.50
N ILE A 189 -4.87 5.56 5.46
CA ILE A 189 -3.90 5.29 6.53
C ILE A 189 -4.34 4.10 7.38
N ALA A 190 -5.64 4.01 7.72
CA ALA A 190 -6.18 2.90 8.51
C ALA A 190 -6.03 1.56 7.77
N GLU A 191 -6.39 1.47 6.49
CA GLU A 191 -6.26 0.24 5.69
C GLU A 191 -4.79 -0.21 5.56
N LYS A 192 -3.87 0.73 5.30
CA LYS A 192 -2.43 0.45 5.26
C LYS A 192 -1.86 0.02 6.62
N THR A 193 -2.39 0.59 7.69
CA THR A 193 -2.03 0.21 9.06
C THR A 193 -2.53 -1.19 9.41
N GLU A 194 -3.74 -1.56 8.96
CA GLU A 194 -4.26 -2.93 9.10
C GLU A 194 -3.38 -3.93 8.36
N LEU A 195 -2.91 -3.59 7.15
CA LEU A 195 -1.95 -4.42 6.41
C LEU A 195 -0.66 -4.63 7.21
N CYS A 196 -0.10 -3.56 7.80
CA CYS A 196 1.07 -3.65 8.66
C CYS A 196 0.82 -4.57 9.87
N ALA A 197 -0.36 -4.46 10.50
CA ALA A 197 -0.75 -5.31 11.62
C ALA A 197 -0.82 -6.80 11.22
N LEU A 198 -1.40 -7.12 10.06
CA LEU A 198 -1.46 -8.47 9.51
C LEU A 198 -0.06 -9.06 9.26
N LEU A 199 0.89 -8.23 8.85
CA LEU A 199 2.29 -8.63 8.63
C LEU A 199 3.11 -8.67 9.93
N GLY A 200 2.49 -8.38 11.07
CA GLY A 200 3.11 -8.48 12.39
C GLY A 200 4.02 -7.29 12.73
N ILE A 201 3.85 -6.15 12.06
CA ILE A 201 4.55 -4.90 12.38
C ILE A 201 4.08 -4.40 13.75
N LYS A 202 5.00 -3.90 14.56
CA LYS A 202 4.70 -3.39 15.90
C LYS A 202 4.37 -1.89 15.91
N ASN A 203 5.10 -1.10 15.13
CA ASN A 203 4.93 0.34 15.11
C ASN A 203 4.77 0.84 13.67
N VAL A 204 3.78 1.69 13.44
CA VAL A 204 3.58 2.44 12.21
C VAL A 204 3.72 3.92 12.52
N TYR A 205 4.63 4.58 11.85
CA TYR A 205 4.82 6.03 11.93
C TYR A 205 4.22 6.67 10.69
N VAL A 206 3.38 7.66 10.88
CA VAL A 206 2.75 8.42 9.79
C VAL A 206 3.42 9.78 9.70
N LEU A 207 4.19 9.98 8.64
CA LEU A 207 4.86 11.25 8.35
C LEU A 207 3.83 12.23 7.77
N LYS A 208 3.68 13.37 8.42
CA LYS A 208 2.73 14.45 8.05
C LYS A 208 3.43 15.80 8.01
#